data_c33feb69e0c54e4bf8399f369de71380
#
_entry.id   c33feb69e0c54e4bf8399f369de71380
#
_cell.length_a   1.000
_cell.length_b   1.000
_cell.length_c   1.000
_cell.angle_alpha   90.00
_cell.angle_beta   90.00
_cell.angle_gamma   90.00
#
_symmetry.space_group_name_H-M   'P 1'
#
loop_
_entity.id
_entity.type
_entity.pdbx_description
1 polymer ?
#
loop_
_entity_poly.entity_id
_entity_poly.type
_entity_poly.pdbx_seq_one_letter_code
_entity_poly.pdbx_strand_id
1 'polypeptide(L)'
;FKIGMKIQLIKNKGWQEHRGRWGICLVMLVILFSGCRMEVNDEVVISTPTKTEDKLLILCEGLWGMDNSCISYLDQGTLVNKWYQKQNPKHRLGDTGNDIIQVNDTLIAISVNWSNIIQYIYSDGRAIAATEDIPNNRKLTTDGDYLYCTSYANHGYVAKVDVRTKEIVDTCHVGYEPEGIAYYKGRLFVANT
;
A
#
# COMPACT_ATOMS: atom_id res chain seq x y z
N PHE A 1 1.66 -7.97 -16.54
CA PHE A 1 1.37 -7.85 -15.10
C PHE A 1 -0.10 -7.52 -14.89
N LYS A 2 -0.84 -8.37 -14.16
CA LYS A 2 -2.18 -8.04 -13.66
C LYS A 2 -2.06 -7.84 -12.17
N ILE A 3 -2.29 -6.61 -11.69
CA ILE A 3 -2.41 -6.32 -10.27
C ILE A 3 -3.91 -6.35 -9.96
N GLY A 4 -4.32 -7.35 -9.19
CA GLY A 4 -5.69 -7.47 -8.72
C GLY A 4 -5.70 -7.54 -7.20
N MET A 5 -6.20 -6.50 -6.53
CA MET A 5 -6.42 -6.52 -5.09
C MET A 5 -7.91 -6.48 -4.80
N LYS A 6 -8.41 -7.46 -4.07
CA LYS A 6 -9.75 -7.44 -3.51
C LYS A 6 -9.61 -7.67 -2.01
N ILE A 7 -9.78 -6.60 -1.24
CA ILE A 7 -9.82 -6.68 0.23
C ILE A 7 -11.28 -6.82 0.65
N GLN A 8 -11.60 -7.90 1.35
CA GLN A 8 -12.92 -8.11 1.95
C GLN A 8 -12.81 -7.85 3.46
N LEU A 9 -13.42 -6.77 3.92
CA LEU A 9 -13.57 -6.44 5.33
C LEU A 9 -14.68 -7.29 5.96
N ILE A 10 -14.35 -8.08 6.97
CA ILE A 10 -15.31 -8.79 7.80
C ILE A 10 -15.75 -7.87 8.94
N LYS A 11 -17.01 -7.44 8.93
CA LYS A 11 -17.66 -6.73 10.04
C LYS A 11 -18.11 -7.74 11.09
N ASN A 12 -17.58 -7.66 12.31
CA ASN A 12 -18.12 -8.36 13.46
C ASN A 12 -19.25 -7.54 14.10
N LYS A 13 -20.44 -8.15 14.21
CA LYS A 13 -21.59 -7.65 14.96
C LYS A 13 -21.66 -8.31 16.32
N GLY A 14 -21.92 -7.50 17.34
CA GLY A 14 -22.80 -7.89 18.46
C GLY A 14 -22.12 -8.16 19.80
N TRP A 15 -22.15 -7.18 20.66
CA TRP A 15 -22.04 -7.38 22.12
C TRP A 15 -23.42 -7.26 22.72
N GLN A 16 -23.87 -8.32 23.43
CA GLN A 16 -24.95 -8.24 24.39
C GLN A 16 -24.41 -8.29 25.81
N GLU A 17 -24.90 -7.36 26.62
CA GLU A 17 -24.61 -7.27 28.05
C GLU A 17 -25.21 -8.43 28.84
N HIS A 18 -24.43 -8.99 29.76
CA HIS A 18 -24.95 -9.65 30.93
C HIS A 18 -24.14 -9.28 32.18
N ARG A 19 -24.82 -8.64 33.12
CA ARG A 19 -24.36 -8.35 34.49
C ARG A 19 -24.23 -9.63 35.30
N GLY A 20 -23.15 -9.77 36.06
CA GLY A 20 -23.10 -10.83 37.10
C GLY A 20 -21.75 -11.02 37.76
N ARG A 21 -21.62 -10.41 38.94
CA ARG A 21 -20.88 -10.86 40.15
C ARG A 21 -19.34 -10.90 40.12
N TRP A 22 -18.81 -10.05 40.96
CA TRP A 22 -17.48 -9.93 41.53
C TRP A 22 -16.97 -11.29 42.07
N GLY A 23 -15.85 -11.75 41.59
CA GLY A 23 -15.17 -12.91 42.17
C GLY A 23 -14.05 -13.58 41.36
N ILE A 24 -13.75 -13.16 40.14
CA ILE A 24 -12.74 -13.82 39.29
C ILE A 24 -11.74 -12.79 38.68
N CYS A 25 -11.40 -11.75 39.44
CA CYS A 25 -10.52 -10.71 38.91
C CYS A 25 -9.02 -11.00 39.05
N LEU A 26 -8.58 -12.08 39.68
CA LEU A 26 -7.13 -12.28 39.90
C LEU A 26 -6.50 -13.35 38.99
N VAL A 27 -7.27 -14.23 38.38
CA VAL A 27 -6.75 -15.27 37.47
C VAL A 27 -6.71 -14.83 36.04
N MET A 28 -7.50 -13.80 35.63
CA MET A 28 -7.51 -13.26 34.29
C MET A 28 -6.36 -12.33 33.96
N LEU A 29 -5.62 -11.83 34.98
CA LEU A 29 -4.51 -10.89 34.72
C LEU A 29 -3.24 -11.60 34.22
N VAL A 30 -3.12 -12.91 34.38
CA VAL A 30 -1.92 -13.66 33.95
C VAL A 30 -2.05 -14.15 32.48
N ILE A 31 -3.28 -14.23 31.95
CA ILE A 31 -3.52 -14.71 30.60
C ILE A 31 -3.35 -13.59 29.53
N LEU A 32 -3.35 -12.32 29.95
CA LEU A 32 -3.22 -11.20 29.03
C LEU A 32 -1.78 -10.94 28.56
N PHE A 33 -0.77 -11.64 29.10
CA PHE A 33 0.62 -11.52 28.66
C PHE A 33 1.12 -12.67 27.78
N SER A 34 0.29 -13.68 27.51
CA SER A 34 0.59 -14.69 26.50
C SER A 34 0.09 -14.22 25.14
N GLY A 35 0.51 -13.04 24.72
CA GLY A 35 0.42 -12.66 23.31
C GLY A 35 1.26 -13.63 22.53
N CYS A 36 0.64 -14.62 21.87
CA CYS A 36 1.29 -15.38 20.81
C CYS A 36 1.80 -14.37 19.80
N ARG A 37 3.08 -14.02 19.90
CA ARG A 37 3.82 -13.55 18.74
C ARG A 37 3.85 -14.74 17.79
N MET A 38 2.93 -14.76 16.85
CA MET A 38 3.14 -15.52 15.64
C MET A 38 4.35 -14.88 14.96
N GLU A 39 5.52 -15.48 15.17
CA GLU A 39 6.62 -15.28 14.24
C GLU A 39 6.16 -15.88 12.93
N VAL A 40 5.68 -15.02 12.04
CA VAL A 40 5.41 -15.41 10.67
C VAL A 40 6.79 -15.73 10.10
N ASN A 41 7.05 -17.00 9.83
CA ASN A 41 8.23 -17.42 9.08
C ASN A 41 8.31 -16.57 7.81
N ASP A 42 9.46 -15.94 7.59
CA ASP A 42 9.69 -15.01 6.48
C ASP A 42 9.56 -15.64 5.08
N GLU A 43 9.39 -16.96 5.00
CA GLU A 43 9.15 -17.67 3.75
C GLU A 43 7.96 -18.62 3.89
N VAL A 44 6.91 -18.34 3.15
CA VAL A 44 5.78 -19.25 2.97
C VAL A 44 5.91 -19.84 1.57
N VAL A 45 6.24 -21.11 1.49
CA VAL A 45 6.21 -21.84 0.21
C VAL A 45 4.77 -22.20 -0.07
N ILE A 46 4.14 -21.50 -1.00
CA ILE A 46 2.81 -21.86 -1.49
C ILE A 46 3.01 -22.89 -2.60
N SER A 47 2.87 -24.16 -2.27
CA SER A 47 2.89 -25.25 -3.25
C SER A 47 1.56 -25.30 -4.01
N THR A 48 1.36 -24.39 -4.96
CA THR A 48 0.33 -24.54 -5.98
C THR A 48 1.00 -24.95 -7.29
N PRO A 49 0.53 -26.00 -7.98
CA PRO A 49 1.12 -26.47 -9.22
C PRO A 49 0.72 -25.63 -10.43
N THR A 50 0.68 -24.33 -10.30
CA THR A 50 0.50 -23.43 -11.43
C THR A 50 1.84 -22.86 -11.82
N LYS A 51 2.31 -23.29 -12.99
CA LYS A 51 3.42 -22.70 -13.72
C LYS A 51 3.03 -21.28 -14.14
N THR A 52 2.99 -20.36 -13.19
CA THR A 52 2.84 -18.93 -13.46
C THR A 52 4.23 -18.35 -13.56
N GLU A 53 4.62 -17.96 -14.76
CA GLU A 53 5.83 -17.16 -15.01
C GLU A 53 5.65 -15.73 -14.48
N ASP A 54 4.49 -15.44 -13.89
CA ASP A 54 4.11 -14.12 -13.45
C ASP A 54 4.63 -13.83 -12.04
N LYS A 55 5.38 -12.76 -11.95
CA LYS A 55 5.82 -12.15 -10.70
C LYS A 55 4.72 -11.25 -10.15
N LEU A 56 4.41 -11.36 -8.87
CA LEU A 56 3.38 -10.58 -8.22
C LEU A 56 3.97 -9.76 -7.06
N LEU A 57 3.74 -8.46 -7.08
CA LEU A 57 3.98 -7.59 -5.94
C LEU A 57 2.67 -7.39 -5.17
N ILE A 58 2.73 -7.52 -3.86
CA ILE A 58 1.61 -7.38 -2.94
C ILE A 58 1.94 -6.24 -1.99
N LEU A 59 1.27 -5.08 -2.19
CA LEU A 59 1.37 -3.97 -1.27
C LEU A 59 0.48 -4.25 -0.05
N CYS A 60 1.07 -4.20 1.14
CA CYS A 60 0.39 -4.26 2.41
C CYS A 60 0.33 -2.86 3.00
N GLU A 61 -0.88 -2.36 3.23
CA GLU A 61 -1.13 -1.02 3.75
C GLU A 61 -0.43 -0.76 5.08
N GLY A 62 -0.39 -1.77 5.94
CA GLY A 62 0.08 -1.63 7.31
C GLY A 62 -1.03 -1.14 8.25
N LEU A 63 -0.62 -0.72 9.44
CA LEU A 63 -1.49 -0.11 10.44
C LEU A 63 -1.21 1.39 10.50
N TRP A 64 -2.25 2.18 10.45
CA TRP A 64 -2.17 3.64 10.54
C TRP A 64 -1.39 4.10 11.78
N GLY A 65 -0.46 5.04 11.60
CA GLY A 65 0.41 5.57 12.66
C GLY A 65 1.56 4.65 13.06
N MET A 66 1.75 3.50 12.38
CA MET A 66 2.76 2.50 12.75
C MET A 66 3.97 2.48 11.81
N ASP A 67 3.95 3.23 10.71
CA ASP A 67 5.04 3.28 9.73
C ASP A 67 5.53 1.89 9.31
N ASN A 68 4.57 0.99 9.04
CA ASN A 68 4.82 -0.43 8.82
C ASN A 68 4.24 -0.99 7.52
N SER A 69 3.93 -0.12 6.55
CA SER A 69 3.61 -0.58 5.20
C SER A 69 4.73 -1.43 4.63
N CYS A 70 4.38 -2.45 3.88
CA CYS A 70 5.39 -3.33 3.28
C CYS A 70 4.95 -3.84 1.91
N ILE A 71 5.93 -4.31 1.14
CA ILE A 71 5.70 -5.02 -0.12
C ILE A 71 6.18 -6.46 0.06
N SER A 72 5.32 -7.41 -0.26
CA SER A 72 5.66 -8.82 -0.40
C SER A 72 5.77 -9.18 -1.88
N TYR A 73 6.62 -10.13 -2.20
CA TYR A 73 6.92 -10.56 -3.56
C TYR A 73 6.66 -12.05 -3.71
N LEU A 74 5.86 -12.42 -4.70
CA LEU A 74 5.60 -13.80 -5.06
C LEU A 74 6.22 -14.08 -6.42
N ASP A 75 7.09 -15.10 -6.48
CA ASP A 75 7.73 -15.58 -7.69
C ASP A 75 7.73 -17.10 -7.71
N GLN A 76 7.19 -17.71 -8.75
CA GLN A 76 7.14 -19.16 -8.93
C GLN A 76 6.63 -19.93 -7.70
N GLY A 77 5.63 -19.38 -7.00
CA GLY A 77 5.05 -20.01 -5.81
C GLY A 77 5.80 -19.74 -4.50
N THR A 78 6.93 -19.04 -4.54
CA THR A 78 7.67 -18.61 -3.34
C THR A 78 7.27 -17.20 -2.94
N LEU A 79 6.75 -17.03 -1.72
CA LEU A 79 6.38 -15.72 -1.16
C LEU A 79 7.51 -15.18 -0.28
N VAL A 80 8.06 -14.02 -0.64
CA VAL A 80 9.02 -13.28 0.18
C VAL A 80 8.29 -12.13 0.87
N ASN A 81 8.01 -12.29 2.16
CA ASN A 81 7.39 -11.23 2.97
C ASN A 81 8.38 -10.10 3.23
N LYS A 82 7.85 -8.86 3.32
CA LYS A 82 8.64 -7.65 3.55
C LYS A 82 9.81 -7.51 2.57
N TRP A 83 9.56 -7.88 1.32
CA TRP A 83 10.58 -7.87 0.28
C TRP A 83 11.22 -6.50 0.09
N TYR A 84 10.45 -5.40 0.12
CA TYR A 84 11.02 -4.05 0.03
C TYR A 84 12.04 -3.79 1.15
N GLN A 85 11.73 -4.16 2.39
CA GLN A 85 12.63 -3.95 3.53
C GLN A 85 13.89 -4.81 3.45
N LYS A 86 13.79 -6.00 2.88
CA LYS A 86 14.96 -6.87 2.63
C LYS A 86 15.90 -6.25 1.60
N GLN A 87 15.37 -5.61 0.55
CA GLN A 87 16.17 -4.90 -0.46
C GLN A 87 16.71 -3.56 0.06
N ASN A 88 16.05 -2.96 1.08
CA ASN A 88 16.37 -1.64 1.62
C ASN A 88 16.45 -1.68 3.16
N PRO A 89 17.45 -2.34 3.76
CA PRO A 89 17.48 -2.61 5.20
C PRO A 89 17.48 -1.36 6.11
N LYS A 90 17.86 -0.20 5.56
CA LYS A 90 17.91 1.09 6.28
C LYS A 90 16.71 2.01 5.99
N HIS A 91 15.79 1.58 5.13
CA HIS A 91 14.66 2.38 4.69
C HIS A 91 13.36 1.67 5.01
N ARG A 92 12.37 2.44 5.46
CA ARG A 92 10.99 2.02 5.57
C ARG A 92 10.23 2.44 4.32
N LEU A 93 9.18 1.73 3.98
CA LEU A 93 8.30 2.14 2.88
C LEU A 93 7.47 3.37 3.30
N GLY A 94 7.10 3.42 4.58
CA GLY A 94 6.29 4.48 5.16
C GLY A 94 4.99 3.97 5.78
N ASP A 95 4.09 4.90 6.03
CA ASP A 95 2.81 4.65 6.69
C ASP A 95 1.65 4.72 5.70
N THR A 96 0.82 3.69 5.70
CA THR A 96 -0.40 3.59 4.90
C THR A 96 -0.13 3.56 3.39
N GLY A 97 0.50 2.48 2.92
CA GLY A 97 0.69 2.21 1.48
C GLY A 97 -0.67 2.00 0.80
N ASN A 98 -1.01 2.83 -0.19
CA ASN A 98 -2.36 2.88 -0.74
C ASN A 98 -2.49 2.30 -2.14
N ASP A 99 -1.49 2.52 -2.99
CA ASP A 99 -1.50 2.02 -4.36
C ASP A 99 -0.09 1.71 -4.86
N ILE A 100 0.00 0.79 -5.81
CA ILE A 100 1.25 0.39 -6.46
C ILE A 100 1.02 0.16 -7.94
N ILE A 101 1.81 0.82 -8.78
CA ILE A 101 1.75 0.65 -10.22
C ILE A 101 3.13 0.46 -10.83
N GLN A 102 3.19 -0.29 -11.91
CA GLN A 102 4.34 -0.31 -12.80
C GLN A 102 4.27 0.89 -13.74
N VAL A 103 5.29 1.75 -13.70
CA VAL A 103 5.39 2.93 -14.57
C VAL A 103 5.97 2.54 -15.92
N ASN A 104 7.02 1.71 -15.90
CA ASN A 104 7.66 1.11 -17.08
C ASN A 104 8.35 -0.20 -16.68
N ASP A 105 9.11 -0.82 -17.58
CA ASP A 105 9.74 -2.12 -17.35
C ASP A 105 10.67 -2.17 -16.14
N THR A 106 11.21 -1.03 -15.72
CA THR A 106 12.21 -0.95 -14.65
C THR A 106 11.77 -0.15 -13.44
N LEU A 107 10.68 0.62 -13.54
CA LEU A 107 10.25 1.58 -12.53
C LEU A 107 8.86 1.26 -11.99
N ILE A 108 8.75 1.21 -10.69
CA ILE A 108 7.50 1.02 -9.94
C ILE A 108 7.30 2.23 -9.04
N ALA A 109 6.07 2.73 -8.96
CA ALA A 109 5.66 3.81 -8.08
C ALA A 109 4.65 3.31 -7.04
N ILE A 110 4.79 3.77 -5.80
CA ILE A 110 3.94 3.41 -4.67
C ILE A 110 3.45 4.70 -4.00
N SER A 111 2.13 4.88 -3.91
CA SER A 111 1.56 5.94 -3.08
C SER A 111 1.57 5.51 -1.63
N VAL A 112 2.12 6.36 -0.74
CA VAL A 112 2.20 6.12 0.70
C VAL A 112 1.48 7.26 1.39
N ASN A 113 0.21 7.02 1.71
CA ASN A 113 -0.78 8.04 2.01
C ASN A 113 -0.40 8.91 3.21
N TRP A 114 -0.15 8.29 4.37
CA TRP A 114 0.13 9.03 5.59
C TRP A 114 1.55 9.59 5.65
N SER A 115 2.46 9.04 4.87
CA SER A 115 3.80 9.60 4.67
C SER A 115 3.82 10.75 3.67
N ASN A 116 2.71 11.04 2.98
CA ASN A 116 2.55 12.12 1.98
C ASN A 116 3.53 12.02 0.80
N ILE A 117 3.99 10.82 0.46
CA ILE A 117 5.00 10.59 -0.58
C ILE A 117 4.52 9.63 -1.66
N ILE A 118 5.15 9.71 -2.82
CA ILE A 118 5.18 8.63 -3.80
C ILE A 118 6.60 8.06 -3.78
N GLN A 119 6.74 6.83 -3.30
CA GLN A 119 8.02 6.11 -3.31
C GLN A 119 8.25 5.46 -4.67
N TYR A 120 9.46 5.58 -5.20
CA TYR A 120 9.88 4.91 -6.43
C TYR A 120 10.90 3.82 -6.12
N ILE A 121 10.72 2.67 -6.77
CA ILE A 121 11.65 1.55 -6.67
C ILE A 121 11.96 0.99 -8.06
N TYR A 122 13.11 0.35 -8.18
CA TYR A 122 13.40 -0.50 -9.33
C TYR A 122 12.59 -1.80 -9.29
N SER A 123 12.51 -2.49 -10.43
CA SER A 123 11.86 -3.81 -10.51
C SER A 123 12.53 -4.89 -9.65
N ASP A 124 13.74 -4.65 -9.15
CA ASP A 124 14.44 -5.49 -8.18
C ASP A 124 14.19 -5.09 -6.71
N GLY A 125 13.34 -4.08 -6.46
CA GLY A 125 12.92 -3.63 -5.14
C GLY A 125 13.79 -2.57 -4.49
N ARG A 126 14.93 -2.19 -5.09
CA ARG A 126 15.79 -1.13 -4.54
C ARG A 126 15.11 0.23 -4.66
N ALA A 127 15.10 0.97 -3.56
CA ALA A 127 14.59 2.34 -3.53
C ALA A 127 15.45 3.28 -4.39
N ILE A 128 14.77 4.21 -5.08
CA ILE A 128 15.41 5.21 -5.94
C ILE A 128 15.29 6.59 -5.33
N ALA A 129 14.05 7.06 -5.15
CA ALA A 129 13.69 8.41 -4.74
C ALA A 129 12.25 8.44 -4.25
N ALA A 130 11.82 9.57 -3.72
CA ALA A 130 10.42 9.86 -3.46
C ALA A 130 10.03 11.22 -4.05
N THR A 131 8.77 11.37 -4.48
CA THR A 131 8.12 12.67 -4.62
C THR A 131 7.48 12.98 -3.28
N GLU A 132 7.82 14.10 -2.69
CA GLU A 132 7.29 14.56 -1.41
C GLU A 132 6.10 15.52 -1.60
N ASP A 133 5.44 15.88 -0.51
CA ASP A 133 4.40 16.90 -0.46
C ASP A 133 3.14 16.61 -1.31
N ILE A 134 2.72 15.34 -1.37
CA ILE A 134 1.40 14.96 -1.88
C ILE A 134 0.56 14.42 -0.71
N PRO A 135 0.00 15.32 0.14
CA PRO A 135 -0.75 14.91 1.32
C PRO A 135 -2.03 14.16 0.93
N ASN A 136 -2.39 13.15 1.74
CA ASN A 136 -3.56 12.31 1.51
C ASN A 136 -3.61 11.72 0.09
N ASN A 137 -2.45 11.33 -0.46
CA ASN A 137 -2.37 10.70 -1.77
C ASN A 137 -3.11 9.36 -1.81
N ARG A 138 -3.73 9.04 -2.96
CA ARG A 138 -4.58 7.86 -3.08
C ARG A 138 -4.11 6.95 -4.23
N LYS A 139 -4.66 7.13 -5.41
CA LYS A 139 -4.48 6.25 -6.55
C LYS A 139 -3.58 6.84 -7.60
N LEU A 140 -2.91 5.97 -8.31
CA LEU A 140 -1.90 6.28 -9.31
C LEU A 140 -2.33 5.83 -10.70
N THR A 141 -1.94 6.59 -11.72
CA THR A 141 -1.92 6.17 -13.12
C THR A 141 -0.77 6.85 -13.84
N THR A 142 -0.41 6.37 -15.03
CA THR A 142 0.70 6.93 -15.80
C THR A 142 0.42 6.91 -17.29
N ASP A 143 1.02 7.84 -18.03
CA ASP A 143 1.13 7.82 -19.49
C ASP A 143 2.52 7.40 -19.99
N GLY A 144 3.42 7.07 -19.04
CA GLY A 144 4.82 6.71 -19.28
C GLY A 144 5.79 7.85 -18.98
N ASP A 145 5.48 9.08 -19.39
CA ASP A 145 6.29 10.28 -19.15
C ASP A 145 5.92 10.96 -17.83
N TYR A 146 4.65 10.91 -17.46
CA TYR A 146 4.10 11.50 -16.25
C TYR A 146 3.37 10.46 -15.41
N LEU A 147 3.46 10.64 -14.11
CA LEU A 147 2.67 9.95 -13.12
C LEU A 147 1.58 10.90 -12.61
N TYR A 148 0.37 10.40 -12.45
CA TYR A 148 -0.78 11.15 -11.95
C TYR A 148 -1.26 10.51 -10.67
N CYS A 149 -1.41 11.33 -9.61
CA CYS A 149 -1.81 10.89 -8.29
C CYS A 149 -3.01 11.67 -7.79
N THR A 150 -4.07 10.97 -7.41
CA THR A 150 -5.20 11.59 -6.71
C THR A 150 -4.83 11.91 -5.27
N SER A 151 -5.37 13.02 -4.74
CA SER A 151 -5.21 13.43 -3.35
C SER A 151 -6.52 14.00 -2.81
N TYR A 152 -6.86 13.63 -1.58
CA TYR A 152 -8.02 14.17 -0.85
C TYR A 152 -7.79 15.57 -0.27
N ALA A 153 -6.52 16.01 -0.19
CA ALA A 153 -6.20 17.33 0.34
C ALA A 153 -6.77 18.45 -0.54
N ASN A 154 -6.93 19.65 0.05
CA ASN A 154 -7.34 20.86 -0.66
C ASN A 154 -8.62 20.69 -1.50
N HIS A 155 -9.62 19.99 -0.97
CA HIS A 155 -10.89 19.70 -1.64
C HIS A 155 -10.78 18.79 -2.88
N GLY A 156 -9.70 18.00 -2.96
CA GLY A 156 -9.47 17.03 -4.01
C GLY A 156 -8.74 17.58 -5.24
N TYR A 157 -7.63 16.97 -5.55
CA TYR A 157 -6.84 17.32 -6.75
C TYR A 157 -6.12 16.09 -7.32
N VAL A 158 -5.63 16.24 -8.53
CA VAL A 158 -4.65 15.34 -9.15
C VAL A 158 -3.32 16.06 -9.25
N ALA A 159 -2.26 15.46 -8.70
CA ALA A 159 -0.89 15.89 -8.92
C ALA A 159 -0.34 15.24 -10.19
N LYS A 160 0.33 16.02 -11.02
CA LYS A 160 1.10 15.57 -12.18
C LYS A 160 2.58 15.61 -11.84
N VAL A 161 3.25 14.47 -11.90
CA VAL A 161 4.66 14.31 -11.54
C VAL A 161 5.45 13.89 -12.78
N ASP A 162 6.55 14.54 -13.07
CA ASP A 162 7.48 14.12 -14.12
C ASP A 162 8.19 12.84 -13.69
N VAL A 163 8.06 11.76 -14.47
CA VAL A 163 8.62 10.43 -14.12
C VAL A 163 10.15 10.46 -14.08
N ARG A 164 10.80 11.35 -14.81
CA ARG A 164 12.26 11.45 -14.87
C ARG A 164 12.83 12.21 -13.67
N THR A 165 12.27 13.39 -13.35
CA THR A 165 12.77 14.25 -12.26
C THR A 165 12.18 13.88 -10.90
N LYS A 166 11.00 13.22 -10.85
CA LYS A 166 10.21 12.94 -9.66
C LYS A 166 9.62 14.19 -9.00
N GLU A 167 9.55 15.29 -9.73
CA GLU A 167 9.02 16.57 -9.26
C GLU A 167 7.57 16.75 -9.68
N ILE A 168 6.77 17.38 -8.81
CA ILE A 168 5.42 17.81 -9.16
C ILE A 168 5.54 18.96 -10.14
N VAL A 169 4.99 18.78 -11.34
CA VAL A 169 5.05 19.80 -12.41
C VAL A 169 3.73 20.53 -12.60
N ASP A 170 2.61 19.96 -12.12
CA ASP A 170 1.29 20.57 -12.22
C ASP A 170 0.30 19.95 -11.25
N THR A 171 -0.80 20.65 -10.97
CA THR A 171 -1.93 20.14 -10.17
C THR A 171 -3.25 20.59 -10.77
N CYS A 172 -4.28 19.74 -10.70
CA CYS A 172 -5.62 20.04 -11.19
C CYS A 172 -6.67 19.68 -10.15
N HIS A 173 -7.51 20.65 -9.75
CA HIS A 173 -8.65 20.38 -8.88
C HIS A 173 -9.72 19.58 -9.64
N VAL A 174 -10.23 18.53 -9.00
CA VAL A 174 -11.16 17.58 -9.65
C VAL A 174 -12.46 17.34 -8.87
N GLY A 175 -12.57 17.81 -7.64
CA GLY A 175 -13.71 17.63 -6.76
C GLY A 175 -13.36 16.80 -5.52
N TYR A 176 -14.36 16.54 -4.69
CA TYR A 176 -14.19 15.93 -3.37
C TYR A 176 -13.74 14.47 -3.49
N GLU A 177 -12.80 14.09 -2.62
CA GLU A 177 -12.34 12.73 -2.36
C GLU A 177 -12.11 11.89 -3.63
N PRO A 178 -11.22 12.35 -4.55
CA PRO A 178 -10.95 11.66 -5.80
C PRO A 178 -10.22 10.33 -5.54
N GLU A 179 -10.93 9.21 -5.54
CA GLU A 179 -10.36 7.91 -5.22
C GLU A 179 -9.77 7.21 -6.45
N GLY A 180 -10.58 6.99 -7.48
CA GLY A 180 -10.13 6.26 -8.68
C GLY A 180 -9.56 7.18 -9.74
N ILE A 181 -8.49 6.75 -10.43
CA ILE A 181 -7.92 7.47 -11.57
C ILE A 181 -7.49 6.50 -12.66
N ALA A 182 -7.72 6.86 -13.91
CA ALA A 182 -7.24 6.13 -15.07
C ALA A 182 -6.80 7.08 -16.19
N TYR A 183 -5.71 6.74 -16.87
CA TYR A 183 -5.26 7.43 -18.09
C TYR A 183 -5.68 6.61 -19.31
N TYR A 184 -6.30 7.25 -20.27
CA TYR A 184 -6.64 6.64 -21.55
C TYR A 184 -6.68 7.66 -22.68
N LYS A 185 -5.93 7.41 -23.74
CA LYS A 185 -5.89 8.22 -24.99
C LYS A 185 -5.75 9.73 -24.74
N GLY A 186 -4.77 10.13 -23.93
CA GLY A 186 -4.47 11.54 -23.64
C GLY A 186 -5.45 12.20 -22.65
N ARG A 187 -6.29 11.43 -21.95
CA ARG A 187 -7.26 11.94 -20.98
C ARG A 187 -7.13 11.22 -19.65
N LEU A 188 -7.37 11.97 -18.58
CA LEU A 188 -7.53 11.43 -17.23
C LEU A 188 -9.02 11.31 -16.92
N PHE A 189 -9.40 10.18 -16.35
CA PHE A 189 -10.72 9.89 -15.80
C PHE A 189 -10.56 9.75 -14.30
N VAL A 190 -11.29 10.56 -13.55
CA VAL A 190 -11.22 10.60 -12.08
C VAL A 190 -12.60 10.31 -11.53
N ALA A 191 -12.67 9.39 -10.58
CA ALA A 191 -13.89 9.07 -9.84
C ALA A 191 -13.86 9.80 -8.50
N ASN A 192 -14.80 10.71 -8.31
CA ASN A 192 -15.04 11.42 -7.05
C ASN A 192 -16.16 10.71 -6.26
N THR A 193 -16.14 10.85 -4.93
CA THR A 193 -17.19 10.36 -4.05
C THR A 193 -18.18 11.47 -3.69
#